data_2abec9fc42250f91070886f8ec83bf6d
#
_entry.id   2abec9fc42250f91070886f8ec83bf6d
#
_cell.length_a   1.000
_cell.length_b   1.000
_cell.length_c   1.000
_cell.angle_alpha   90.00
_cell.angle_beta   90.00
_cell.angle_gamma   90.00
#
_symmetry.space_group_name_H-M   'P 1'
#
loop_
_entity.id
_entity.type
_entity.pdbx_description
1 polymer ?
#
loop_
_entity_poly.entity_id
_entity_poly.type
_entity_poly.pdbx_seq_one_letter_code
_entity_poly.pdbx_strand_id
1 'polypeptide(L)'
;MEFLYGEAELAHLRKRDAKLSAAIDRIGHVSRETESDLFTSVIHQIIGQQISMSAQQTVWKRFCEAVGEVTPENVCGKTQEELKSLGMTFRKADYILDFAEKVRSGTFDLAALNEMDDEAVKAALSSLRGIGPWTAEMLMIFCMQRPDVVSYGDLAILRGMRMLYRKKEIDKASFARYCKRYSPYGTTASLYLWAIAGGAIPELTDPAAPKLKGAKKK
;
A
#
# COMPACT_ATOMS: atom_id res chain seq x y z
N MET A 1 -10.63 6.95 8.27
CA MET A 1 -11.30 7.54 7.09
C MET A 1 -11.31 6.50 5.98
N GLU A 2 -12.05 6.74 4.88
CA GLU A 2 -12.05 5.86 3.71
C GLU A 2 -11.39 6.55 2.52
N PHE A 3 -10.80 5.77 1.60
CA PHE A 3 -10.28 6.30 0.34
C PHE A 3 -11.46 6.83 -0.49
N LEU A 4 -11.35 8.11 -0.86
CA LEU A 4 -12.45 8.83 -1.52
C LEU A 4 -12.35 8.66 -3.05
N TYR A 5 -13.37 8.08 -3.65
CA TYR A 5 -13.60 8.06 -5.09
C TYR A 5 -15.10 7.96 -5.37
N GLY A 6 -15.52 8.35 -6.56
CA GLY A 6 -16.93 8.37 -6.93
C GLY A 6 -17.18 8.03 -8.40
N GLU A 7 -18.31 8.51 -8.92
CA GLU A 7 -18.73 8.19 -10.29
C GLU A 7 -17.79 8.80 -11.36
N ALA A 8 -17.11 9.89 -11.07
CA ALA A 8 -16.18 10.51 -12.03
C ALA A 8 -15.00 9.58 -12.35
N GLU A 9 -14.37 8.99 -11.30
CA GLU A 9 -13.29 8.03 -11.41
C GLU A 9 -13.76 6.75 -12.11
N LEU A 10 -14.92 6.23 -11.69
CA LEU A 10 -15.50 5.02 -12.26
C LEU A 10 -15.87 5.18 -13.72
N ALA A 11 -16.50 6.29 -14.11
CA ALA A 11 -16.86 6.57 -15.49
C ALA A 11 -15.62 6.66 -16.39
N HIS A 12 -14.53 7.29 -15.90
CA HIS A 12 -13.27 7.31 -16.64
C HIS A 12 -12.72 5.90 -16.86
N LEU A 13 -12.61 5.09 -15.79
CA LEU A 13 -12.08 3.72 -15.88
C LEU A 13 -12.94 2.84 -16.79
N ARG A 14 -14.27 2.92 -16.69
CA ARG A 14 -15.21 2.21 -17.55
C ARG A 14 -15.02 2.54 -19.02
N LYS A 15 -14.86 3.82 -19.33
CA LYS A 15 -14.64 4.29 -20.72
C LYS A 15 -13.32 3.81 -21.32
N ARG A 16 -12.28 3.66 -20.48
CA ARG A 16 -10.91 3.38 -20.94
C ARG A 16 -10.58 1.89 -20.98
N ASP A 17 -11.28 1.06 -20.21
CA ASP A 17 -10.99 -0.38 -20.14
C ASP A 17 -12.28 -1.21 -19.94
N ALA A 18 -12.75 -1.84 -21.03
CA ALA A 18 -13.99 -2.62 -21.00
C ALA A 18 -13.95 -3.82 -20.02
N LYS A 19 -12.77 -4.42 -19.79
CA LYS A 19 -12.65 -5.54 -18.83
C LYS A 19 -12.75 -5.05 -17.41
N LEU A 20 -12.08 -3.93 -17.10
CA LEU A 20 -12.19 -3.29 -15.79
C LEU A 20 -13.61 -2.78 -15.57
N SER A 21 -14.29 -2.21 -16.60
CA SER A 21 -15.70 -1.82 -16.53
C SER A 21 -16.58 -2.98 -16.08
N ALA A 22 -16.48 -4.13 -16.74
CA ALA A 22 -17.27 -5.30 -16.37
C ALA A 22 -16.96 -5.80 -14.94
N ALA A 23 -15.72 -5.64 -14.47
CA ALA A 23 -15.36 -5.98 -13.10
C ALA A 23 -15.94 -4.98 -12.09
N ILE A 24 -15.88 -3.69 -12.37
CA ILE A 24 -16.47 -2.62 -11.54
C ILE A 24 -17.99 -2.88 -11.35
N ASP A 25 -18.70 -3.18 -12.43
CA ASP A 25 -20.16 -3.41 -12.38
C ASP A 25 -20.54 -4.66 -11.56
N ARG A 26 -19.68 -5.67 -11.54
CA ARG A 26 -19.88 -6.90 -10.77
C ARG A 26 -19.49 -6.79 -9.30
N ILE A 27 -18.43 -6.04 -8.99
CA ILE A 27 -17.91 -5.90 -7.63
C ILE A 27 -18.68 -4.84 -6.86
N GLY A 28 -19.16 -3.79 -7.54
CA GLY A 28 -19.75 -2.62 -6.90
C GLY A 28 -18.69 -1.73 -6.24
N HIS A 29 -19.08 -0.97 -5.23
CA HIS A 29 -18.17 -0.08 -4.51
C HIS A 29 -17.18 -0.86 -3.64
N VAL A 30 -15.90 -0.50 -3.72
CA VAL A 30 -14.81 -1.08 -2.90
C VAL A 30 -14.38 -0.04 -1.86
N SER A 31 -14.78 -0.25 -0.61
CA SER A 31 -14.32 0.56 0.51
C SER A 31 -12.93 0.13 0.99
N ARG A 32 -12.09 1.09 1.33
CA ARG A 32 -10.76 0.87 1.96
C ARG A 32 -10.50 1.96 3.00
N GLU A 33 -10.17 1.51 4.20
CA GLU A 33 -9.74 2.42 5.27
C GLU A 33 -8.44 3.11 4.92
N THR A 34 -8.33 4.38 5.32
CA THR A 34 -7.15 5.22 5.16
C THR A 34 -6.71 5.78 6.50
N GLU A 35 -5.42 5.99 6.66
CA GLU A 35 -4.82 6.68 7.80
C GLU A 35 -4.65 8.17 7.45
N SER A 36 -4.73 9.06 8.44
CA SER A 36 -4.68 10.50 8.18
C SER A 36 -3.35 11.14 8.54
N ASP A 37 -2.55 10.47 9.37
CA ASP A 37 -1.26 10.99 9.81
C ASP A 37 -0.10 10.19 9.22
N LEU A 38 0.69 10.86 8.38
CA LEU A 38 1.79 10.24 7.65
C LEU A 38 2.93 9.83 8.58
N PHE A 39 3.21 10.61 9.64
CA PHE A 39 4.24 10.26 10.61
C PHE A 39 3.94 8.94 11.30
N THR A 40 2.73 8.83 11.84
CA THR A 40 2.21 7.61 12.47
C THR A 40 2.18 6.43 11.49
N SER A 41 1.74 6.66 10.25
CA SER A 41 1.64 5.62 9.22
C SER A 41 3.00 5.04 8.83
N VAL A 42 4.04 5.87 8.70
CA VAL A 42 5.40 5.39 8.41
C VAL A 42 5.89 4.47 9.53
N ILE A 43 5.71 4.85 10.79
CA ILE A 43 6.11 4.04 11.94
C ILE A 43 5.33 2.73 11.98
N HIS A 44 4.01 2.79 11.78
CA HIS A 44 3.15 1.61 11.75
C HIS A 44 3.57 0.63 10.64
N GLN A 45 3.92 1.13 9.46
CA GLN A 45 4.44 0.32 8.36
C GLN A 45 5.78 -0.34 8.71
N ILE A 46 6.73 0.39 9.34
CA ILE A 46 8.01 -0.18 9.78
C ILE A 46 7.77 -1.30 10.81
N ILE A 47 6.89 -1.09 11.77
CA ILE A 47 6.53 -2.09 12.78
C ILE A 47 5.96 -3.36 12.12
N GLY A 48 5.09 -3.21 11.12
CA GLY A 48 4.39 -4.32 10.46
C GLY A 48 5.25 -5.18 9.54
N GLN A 49 6.46 -4.73 9.17
CA GLN A 49 7.30 -5.47 8.22
C GLN A 49 7.65 -6.89 8.70
N GLN A 50 7.45 -7.89 7.82
CA GLN A 50 7.85 -9.29 8.05
C GLN A 50 7.25 -9.95 9.31
N ILE A 51 6.09 -9.48 9.77
CA ILE A 51 5.33 -10.10 10.87
C ILE A 51 3.86 -10.25 10.47
N SER A 52 3.10 -11.08 11.19
CA SER A 52 1.66 -11.21 10.98
C SER A 52 0.90 -9.97 11.42
N MET A 53 -0.30 -9.76 10.87
CA MET A 53 -1.17 -8.64 11.27
C MET A 53 -1.47 -8.65 12.78
N SER A 54 -1.71 -9.82 13.38
CA SER A 54 -1.95 -9.93 14.83
C SER A 54 -0.73 -9.53 15.66
N ALA A 55 0.47 -9.91 15.22
CA ALA A 55 1.71 -9.48 15.87
C ALA A 55 1.94 -7.98 15.72
N GLN A 56 1.67 -7.42 14.54
CA GLN A 56 1.74 -5.97 14.29
C GLN A 56 0.80 -5.20 15.24
N GLN A 57 -0.46 -5.61 15.34
CA GLN A 57 -1.42 -4.99 16.25
C GLN A 57 -0.95 -5.02 17.71
N THR A 58 -0.36 -6.14 18.14
CA THR A 58 0.16 -6.28 19.51
C THR A 58 1.34 -5.33 19.75
N VAL A 59 2.30 -5.27 18.83
CA VAL A 59 3.48 -4.38 18.95
C VAL A 59 3.06 -2.93 18.83
N TRP A 60 2.14 -2.60 17.93
CA TRP A 60 1.61 -1.26 17.75
C TRP A 60 0.91 -0.74 19.01
N LYS A 61 0.05 -1.56 19.63
CA LYS A 61 -0.60 -1.20 20.89
C LYS A 61 0.42 -0.87 21.98
N ARG A 62 1.44 -1.73 22.18
CA ARG A 62 2.52 -1.49 23.15
C ARG A 62 3.31 -0.22 22.83
N PHE A 63 3.55 0.04 21.55
CA PHE A 63 4.22 1.25 21.12
C PHE A 63 3.43 2.50 21.51
N CYS A 64 2.15 2.55 21.20
CA CYS A 64 1.27 3.68 21.58
C CYS A 64 1.19 3.85 23.10
N GLU A 65 1.09 2.76 23.87
CA GLU A 65 1.09 2.81 25.34
C GLU A 65 2.40 3.36 25.92
N ALA A 66 3.54 3.03 25.31
CA ALA A 66 4.86 3.46 25.78
C ALA A 66 5.20 4.90 25.36
N VAL A 67 4.77 5.34 24.17
CA VAL A 67 5.09 6.67 23.61
C VAL A 67 4.02 7.70 24.00
N GLY A 68 2.77 7.27 24.21
CA GLY A 68 1.61 8.16 24.36
C GLY A 68 1.16 8.69 23.02
N GLU A 69 1.05 9.98 22.87
CA GLU A 69 0.81 10.61 21.56
C GLU A 69 2.00 10.38 20.64
N VAL A 70 1.73 9.88 19.43
CA VAL A 70 2.77 9.51 18.47
C VAL A 70 3.23 10.78 17.73
N THR A 71 4.15 11.53 18.37
CA THR A 71 4.81 12.71 17.83
C THR A 71 6.31 12.49 17.68
N PRO A 72 7.00 13.24 16.80
CA PRO A 72 8.45 13.16 16.67
C PRO A 72 9.18 13.33 18.01
N GLU A 73 8.74 14.27 18.84
CA GLU A 73 9.31 14.57 20.15
C GLU A 73 9.21 13.37 21.10
N ASN A 74 8.00 12.79 21.22
CA ASN A 74 7.75 11.67 22.11
C ASN A 74 8.49 10.40 21.67
N VAL A 75 8.58 10.17 20.36
CA VAL A 75 9.34 9.03 19.80
C VAL A 75 10.84 9.21 20.02
N CYS A 76 11.39 10.41 19.79
CA CYS A 76 12.79 10.72 20.06
C CYS A 76 13.15 10.67 21.56
N GLY A 77 12.16 10.79 22.45
CA GLY A 77 12.35 10.62 23.90
C GLY A 77 12.57 9.16 24.33
N LYS A 78 12.50 8.19 23.42
CA LYS A 78 12.73 6.76 23.69
C LYS A 78 14.13 6.32 23.27
N THR A 79 14.68 5.35 24.01
CA THR A 79 15.91 4.67 23.59
C THR A 79 15.59 3.51 22.63
N GLN A 80 16.63 3.07 21.93
CA GLN A 80 16.52 1.91 21.03
C GLN A 80 16.16 0.63 21.80
N GLU A 81 16.67 0.47 23.03
CA GLU A 81 16.39 -0.65 23.92
C GLU A 81 14.92 -0.66 24.37
N GLU A 82 14.39 0.51 24.75
CA GLU A 82 12.99 0.65 25.11
C GLU A 82 12.09 0.23 23.95
N LEU A 83 12.33 0.78 22.75
CA LEU A 83 11.52 0.41 21.58
C LEU A 83 11.65 -1.10 21.23
N LYS A 84 12.86 -1.66 21.31
CA LYS A 84 13.07 -3.09 21.09
C LYS A 84 12.30 -3.96 22.10
N SER A 85 12.19 -3.52 23.35
CA SER A 85 11.48 -4.26 24.41
C SER A 85 9.98 -4.41 24.14
N LEU A 86 9.40 -3.55 23.27
CA LEU A 86 8.00 -3.61 22.86
C LEU A 86 7.69 -4.78 21.90
N GLY A 87 8.72 -5.48 21.41
CA GLY A 87 8.59 -6.66 20.54
C GLY A 87 9.03 -6.46 19.10
N MET A 88 9.79 -5.41 18.83
CA MET A 88 10.38 -5.19 17.51
C MET A 88 11.90 -5.51 17.50
N THR A 89 12.50 -5.57 16.30
CA THR A 89 13.95 -5.74 16.17
C THR A 89 14.70 -4.44 16.42
N PHE A 90 15.98 -4.50 16.83
CA PHE A 90 16.83 -3.33 16.93
C PHE A 90 16.86 -2.50 15.66
N ARG A 91 16.88 -3.16 14.50
CA ARG A 91 16.88 -2.49 13.21
C ARG A 91 15.60 -1.67 12.97
N LYS A 92 14.42 -2.16 13.36
CA LYS A 92 13.17 -1.40 13.28
C LYS A 92 13.17 -0.22 14.24
N ALA A 93 13.63 -0.42 15.48
CA ALA A 93 13.78 0.65 16.47
C ALA A 93 14.69 1.77 15.95
N ASP A 94 15.84 1.40 15.37
CA ASP A 94 16.77 2.33 14.74
C ASP A 94 16.15 3.11 13.56
N TYR A 95 15.38 2.46 12.70
CA TYR A 95 14.67 3.13 11.60
C TYR A 95 13.61 4.12 12.08
N ILE A 96 12.87 3.75 13.14
CA ILE A 96 11.85 4.60 13.73
C ILE A 96 12.48 5.85 14.37
N LEU A 97 13.58 5.68 15.13
CA LEU A 97 14.28 6.80 15.74
C LEU A 97 14.95 7.72 14.71
N ASP A 98 15.60 7.16 13.66
CA ASP A 98 16.17 7.93 12.55
C ASP A 98 15.10 8.77 11.83
N PHE A 99 13.95 8.17 11.57
CA PHE A 99 12.82 8.87 10.94
C PHE A 99 12.27 9.99 11.83
N ALA A 100 12.01 9.69 13.11
CA ALA A 100 11.49 10.67 14.05
C ALA A 100 12.46 11.87 14.21
N GLU A 101 13.77 11.62 14.28
CA GLU A 101 14.77 12.68 14.35
C GLU A 101 14.82 13.53 13.09
N LYS A 102 14.71 12.92 11.90
CA LYS A 102 14.67 13.66 10.64
C LYS A 102 13.45 14.59 10.54
N VAL A 103 12.29 14.12 11.02
CA VAL A 103 11.07 14.95 11.04
C VAL A 103 11.21 16.05 12.10
N ARG A 104 11.64 15.72 13.31
CA ARG A 104 11.85 16.67 14.41
C ARG A 104 12.83 17.78 14.06
N SER A 105 13.95 17.44 13.41
CA SER A 105 14.97 18.42 13.00
C SER A 105 14.61 19.22 11.74
N GLY A 106 13.50 18.89 11.08
CA GLY A 106 13.12 19.49 9.79
C GLY A 106 13.95 19.02 8.59
N THR A 107 14.84 18.02 8.78
CA THR A 107 15.62 17.43 7.69
C THR A 107 14.73 16.65 6.71
N PHE A 108 13.59 16.15 7.18
CA PHE A 108 12.55 15.54 6.37
C PHE A 108 11.23 16.24 6.65
N ASP A 109 10.77 17.05 5.69
CA ASP A 109 9.53 17.82 5.79
C ASP A 109 8.36 17.01 5.22
N LEU A 110 7.48 16.54 6.10
CA LEU A 110 6.27 15.78 5.73
C LEU A 110 5.25 16.65 4.99
N ALA A 111 5.15 17.94 5.32
CA ALA A 111 4.19 18.85 4.68
C ALA A 111 4.60 19.15 3.23
N ALA A 112 5.90 19.26 2.96
CA ALA A 112 6.42 19.50 1.62
C ALA A 112 6.05 18.38 0.62
N LEU A 113 5.82 17.15 1.09
CA LEU A 113 5.41 16.03 0.22
C LEU A 113 4.08 16.31 -0.49
N ASN A 114 3.19 17.12 0.09
CA ASN A 114 1.90 17.40 -0.53
C ASN A 114 2.02 18.23 -1.82
N GLU A 115 3.08 19.02 -1.94
CA GLU A 115 3.35 19.87 -3.10
C GLU A 115 4.18 19.17 -4.19
N MET A 116 4.68 17.96 -3.91
CA MET A 116 5.49 17.18 -4.84
C MET A 116 4.63 16.32 -5.77
N ASP A 117 5.14 16.03 -6.97
CA ASP A 117 4.56 14.98 -7.84
C ASP A 117 4.77 13.57 -7.27
N ASP A 118 4.06 12.58 -7.82
CA ASP A 118 4.05 11.22 -7.28
C ASP A 118 5.43 10.52 -7.36
N GLU A 119 6.23 10.78 -8.38
CA GLU A 119 7.57 10.20 -8.49
C GLU A 119 8.53 10.84 -7.47
N ALA A 120 8.44 12.15 -7.25
CA ALA A 120 9.22 12.84 -6.22
C ALA A 120 8.83 12.38 -4.81
N VAL A 121 7.52 12.24 -4.53
CA VAL A 121 7.02 11.68 -3.25
C VAL A 121 7.55 10.26 -3.03
N LYS A 122 7.43 9.40 -4.04
CA LYS A 122 7.93 8.01 -3.95
C LYS A 122 9.44 7.97 -3.69
N ALA A 123 10.21 8.82 -4.36
CA ALA A 123 11.65 8.92 -4.16
C ALA A 123 11.99 9.42 -2.74
N ALA A 124 11.33 10.46 -2.28
CA ALA A 124 11.51 11.02 -0.93
C ALA A 124 11.19 9.99 0.16
N LEU A 125 10.02 9.35 0.11
CA LEU A 125 9.65 8.30 1.06
C LEU A 125 10.62 7.11 1.02
N SER A 126 11.05 6.70 -0.19
CA SER A 126 11.99 5.58 -0.35
C SER A 126 13.41 5.90 0.12
N SER A 127 13.75 7.18 0.35
CA SER A 127 15.03 7.58 0.96
C SER A 127 15.10 7.31 2.46
N LEU A 128 13.95 7.10 3.10
CA LEU A 128 13.87 6.77 4.52
C LEU A 128 14.34 5.33 4.76
N ARG A 129 15.13 5.14 5.82
CA ARG A 129 15.64 3.83 6.19
C ARG A 129 14.48 2.86 6.49
N GLY A 130 14.47 1.73 5.81
CA GLY A 130 13.43 0.73 5.97
C GLY A 130 12.18 0.92 5.10
N ILE A 131 12.08 2.00 4.34
CA ILE A 131 10.98 2.25 3.41
C ILE A 131 11.44 1.95 1.98
N GLY A 132 10.93 0.86 1.42
CA GLY A 132 11.16 0.53 0.01
C GLY A 132 10.08 1.14 -0.91
N PRO A 133 10.27 1.06 -2.25
CA PRO A 133 9.32 1.62 -3.22
C PRO A 133 7.88 1.14 -3.01
N TRP A 134 7.68 -0.14 -2.73
CA TRP A 134 6.33 -0.68 -2.47
C TRP A 134 5.70 -0.08 -1.21
N THR A 135 6.46 0.07 -0.11
CA THR A 135 5.95 0.69 1.12
C THR A 135 5.64 2.17 0.90
N ALA A 136 6.48 2.88 0.14
CA ALA A 136 6.22 4.27 -0.25
C ALA A 136 4.91 4.39 -1.04
N GLU A 137 4.68 3.54 -2.05
CA GLU A 137 3.45 3.51 -2.82
C GLU A 137 2.21 3.19 -1.95
N MET A 138 2.33 2.31 -0.95
CA MET A 138 1.24 2.06 0.01
C MET A 138 0.94 3.28 0.88
N LEU A 139 1.95 4.00 1.35
CA LEU A 139 1.76 5.27 2.08
C LEU A 139 1.09 6.34 1.20
N MET A 140 1.49 6.44 -0.08
CA MET A 140 0.87 7.36 -1.04
C MET A 140 -0.62 7.04 -1.24
N ILE A 141 -0.99 5.75 -1.31
CA ILE A 141 -2.39 5.32 -1.48
C ILE A 141 -3.18 5.51 -0.18
N PHE A 142 -2.73 4.90 0.91
CA PHE A 142 -3.55 4.72 2.11
C PHE A 142 -3.41 5.83 3.15
N CYS A 143 -2.41 6.70 3.01
CA CYS A 143 -2.26 7.86 3.89
C CYS A 143 -2.40 9.18 3.14
N MET A 144 -1.70 9.35 2.03
CA MET A 144 -1.76 10.60 1.25
C MET A 144 -2.94 10.66 0.27
N GLN A 145 -3.65 9.56 0.06
CA GLN A 145 -4.77 9.40 -0.87
C GLN A 145 -4.46 9.89 -2.30
N ARG A 146 -3.22 9.64 -2.76
CA ARG A 146 -2.80 9.99 -4.12
C ARG A 146 -3.65 9.22 -5.14
N PRO A 147 -4.25 9.92 -6.13
CA PRO A 147 -5.26 9.32 -7.00
C PRO A 147 -4.70 8.37 -8.07
N ASP A 148 -3.42 8.50 -8.44
CA ASP A 148 -2.87 7.82 -9.63
C ASP A 148 -1.70 6.88 -9.33
N VAL A 149 -1.81 6.08 -8.28
CA VAL A 149 -0.76 5.13 -7.88
C VAL A 149 -1.15 3.69 -8.21
N VAL A 150 -0.29 3.00 -9.00
CA VAL A 150 -0.39 1.55 -9.26
C VAL A 150 0.99 0.93 -9.03
N SER A 151 1.10 0.00 -8.10
CA SER A 151 2.38 -0.60 -7.71
C SER A 151 2.74 -1.81 -8.57
N TYR A 152 3.85 -1.72 -9.32
CA TYR A 152 4.42 -2.90 -10.01
C TYR A 152 5.03 -3.91 -9.03
N GLY A 153 5.46 -3.45 -7.87
CA GLY A 153 6.01 -4.30 -6.80
C GLY A 153 4.95 -5.10 -6.03
N ASP A 154 3.66 -4.79 -6.23
CA ASP A 154 2.57 -5.45 -5.52
C ASP A 154 2.12 -6.72 -6.23
N LEU A 155 2.38 -7.87 -5.58
CA LEU A 155 2.04 -9.18 -6.15
C LEU A 155 0.53 -9.38 -6.31
N ALA A 156 -0.30 -8.76 -5.47
CA ALA A 156 -1.74 -8.88 -5.57
C ALA A 156 -2.29 -8.03 -6.72
N ILE A 157 -1.76 -6.83 -6.96
CA ILE A 157 -2.07 -6.04 -8.16
C ILE A 157 -1.70 -6.81 -9.43
N LEU A 158 -0.48 -7.35 -9.52
CA LEU A 158 -0.06 -8.15 -10.66
C LEU A 158 -0.93 -9.40 -10.85
N ARG A 159 -1.33 -10.05 -9.75
CA ARG A 159 -2.27 -11.18 -9.78
C ARG A 159 -3.64 -10.74 -10.30
N GLY A 160 -4.20 -9.64 -9.79
CA GLY A 160 -5.47 -9.09 -10.25
C GLY A 160 -5.45 -8.76 -11.74
N MET A 161 -4.36 -8.15 -12.22
CA MET A 161 -4.16 -7.90 -13.66
C MET A 161 -4.10 -9.20 -14.47
N ARG A 162 -3.35 -10.23 -14.02
CA ARG A 162 -3.31 -11.52 -14.73
C ARG A 162 -4.70 -12.14 -14.83
N MET A 163 -5.46 -12.13 -13.73
CA MET A 163 -6.84 -12.65 -13.69
C MET A 163 -7.76 -11.88 -14.64
N LEU A 164 -7.76 -10.54 -14.54
CA LEU A 164 -8.62 -9.66 -15.34
C LEU A 164 -8.32 -9.76 -16.84
N TYR A 165 -7.05 -9.71 -17.20
CA TYR A 165 -6.61 -9.71 -18.60
C TYR A 165 -6.34 -11.10 -19.17
N ARG A 166 -6.46 -12.15 -18.36
CA ARG A 166 -6.18 -13.55 -18.72
C ARG A 166 -4.77 -13.73 -19.30
N LYS A 167 -3.78 -13.14 -18.62
CA LYS A 167 -2.36 -13.22 -18.98
C LYS A 167 -1.61 -14.08 -17.97
N LYS A 168 -0.66 -14.91 -18.41
CA LYS A 168 0.19 -15.66 -17.50
C LYS A 168 1.20 -14.76 -16.78
N GLU A 169 1.58 -13.68 -17.43
CA GLU A 169 2.56 -12.72 -16.94
C GLU A 169 2.14 -11.29 -17.32
N ILE A 170 2.47 -10.34 -16.47
CA ILE A 170 2.36 -8.90 -16.71
C ILE A 170 3.79 -8.34 -16.67
N ASP A 171 4.40 -8.18 -17.81
CA ASP A 171 5.70 -7.52 -17.94
C ASP A 171 5.59 -6.00 -17.74
N LYS A 172 6.73 -5.33 -17.54
CA LYS A 172 6.77 -3.88 -17.29
C LYS A 172 6.10 -3.07 -18.40
N ALA A 173 6.27 -3.48 -19.66
CA ALA A 173 5.69 -2.77 -20.80
C ALA A 173 4.15 -2.91 -20.84
N SER A 174 3.64 -4.10 -20.58
CA SER A 174 2.21 -4.35 -20.45
C SER A 174 1.61 -3.60 -19.26
N PHE A 175 2.30 -3.64 -18.11
CA PHE A 175 1.92 -2.90 -16.91
C PHE A 175 1.79 -1.40 -17.21
N ALA A 176 2.81 -0.78 -17.78
CA ALA A 176 2.79 0.64 -18.14
C ALA A 176 1.63 1.01 -19.07
N ARG A 177 1.31 0.13 -20.05
CA ARG A 177 0.13 0.35 -20.92
C ARG A 177 -1.19 0.31 -20.17
N TYR A 178 -1.34 -0.58 -19.18
CA TYR A 178 -2.53 -0.61 -18.35
C TYR A 178 -2.63 0.60 -17.44
N CYS A 179 -1.55 0.98 -16.76
CA CYS A 179 -1.51 2.19 -15.93
C CYS A 179 -1.89 3.44 -16.73
N LYS A 180 -1.39 3.59 -17.97
CA LYS A 180 -1.79 4.70 -18.87
C LYS A 180 -3.29 4.74 -19.17
N ARG A 181 -3.99 3.60 -19.14
CA ARG A 181 -5.46 3.58 -19.30
C ARG A 181 -6.17 4.02 -18.03
N TYR A 182 -5.62 3.67 -16.87
CA TYR A 182 -6.21 3.99 -15.57
C TYR A 182 -6.01 5.45 -15.19
N SER A 183 -4.88 6.04 -15.59
CA SER A 183 -4.54 7.41 -15.28
C SER A 183 -5.63 8.39 -15.74
N PRO A 184 -6.02 9.37 -14.88
CA PRO A 184 -5.39 9.76 -13.61
C PRO A 184 -5.97 9.08 -12.35
N TYR A 185 -6.62 7.93 -12.46
CA TYR A 185 -7.31 7.23 -11.37
C TYR A 185 -6.75 5.82 -11.12
N GLY A 186 -5.43 5.69 -11.20
CA GLY A 186 -4.70 4.43 -11.00
C GLY A 186 -4.95 3.81 -9.63
N THR A 187 -5.09 4.64 -8.59
CA THR A 187 -5.38 4.14 -7.23
C THR A 187 -6.76 3.49 -7.17
N THR A 188 -7.79 4.10 -7.75
CA THR A 188 -9.12 3.48 -7.83
C THR A 188 -9.05 2.15 -8.60
N ALA A 189 -8.31 2.09 -9.71
CA ALA A 189 -8.09 0.82 -10.42
C ALA A 189 -7.37 -0.22 -9.55
N SER A 190 -6.38 0.20 -8.73
CA SER A 190 -5.67 -0.68 -7.79
C SER A 190 -6.62 -1.32 -6.78
N LEU A 191 -7.62 -0.58 -6.26
CA LEU A 191 -8.63 -1.13 -5.35
C LEU A 191 -9.39 -2.29 -5.98
N TYR A 192 -9.83 -2.15 -7.22
CA TYR A 192 -10.50 -3.22 -7.96
C TYR A 192 -9.58 -4.39 -8.29
N LEU A 193 -8.32 -4.13 -8.63
CA LEU A 193 -7.35 -5.19 -8.88
C LEU A 193 -7.07 -6.02 -7.62
N TRP A 194 -6.98 -5.40 -6.44
CA TRP A 194 -6.88 -6.12 -5.17
C TRP A 194 -8.15 -6.94 -4.87
N ALA A 195 -9.34 -6.38 -5.12
CA ALA A 195 -10.60 -7.10 -4.94
C ALA A 195 -10.66 -8.34 -5.85
N ILE A 196 -10.29 -8.21 -7.12
CA ILE A 196 -10.20 -9.32 -8.08
C ILE A 196 -9.20 -10.37 -7.60
N ALA A 197 -8.00 -9.96 -7.17
CA ALA A 197 -6.99 -10.86 -6.63
C ALA A 197 -7.46 -11.59 -5.37
N GLY A 198 -8.29 -10.93 -4.56
CA GLY A 198 -8.94 -11.49 -3.37
C GLY A 198 -10.11 -12.42 -3.66
N GLY A 199 -10.53 -12.58 -4.93
CA GLY A 199 -11.60 -13.51 -5.33
C GLY A 199 -12.99 -12.89 -5.39
N ALA A 200 -13.11 -11.56 -5.44
CA ALA A 200 -14.40 -10.87 -5.56
C ALA A 200 -15.20 -11.30 -6.82
N ILE A 201 -14.53 -11.86 -7.82
CA ILE A 201 -15.13 -12.46 -9.01
C ILE A 201 -14.65 -13.92 -9.11
N PRO A 202 -15.41 -14.91 -8.61
CA PRO A 202 -14.96 -16.30 -8.47
C PRO A 202 -14.50 -16.97 -9.77
N GLU A 203 -15.08 -16.58 -10.92
CA GLU A 203 -14.75 -17.16 -12.22
C GLU A 203 -13.43 -16.62 -12.81
N LEU A 204 -12.90 -15.52 -12.27
CA LEU A 204 -11.58 -15.03 -12.63
C LEU A 204 -10.55 -15.77 -11.80
N THR A 205 -9.84 -16.71 -12.43
CA THR A 205 -8.75 -17.47 -11.82
C THR A 205 -7.40 -16.96 -12.32
N ASP A 206 -6.35 -17.10 -11.50
CA ASP A 206 -4.99 -16.70 -11.91
C ASP A 206 -4.43 -17.69 -12.95
N PRO A 207 -4.18 -17.28 -14.21
CA PRO A 207 -3.63 -18.16 -15.25
C PRO A 207 -2.20 -18.66 -14.97
N ALA A 208 -1.50 -18.01 -14.03
CA ALA A 208 -0.16 -18.41 -13.58
C ALA A 208 -0.21 -19.42 -12.41
N ALA A 209 -1.36 -19.62 -11.77
CA ALA A 209 -1.48 -20.61 -10.70
C ALA A 209 -1.20 -22.02 -11.24
N PRO A 210 -0.44 -22.85 -10.49
CA PRO A 210 -0.25 -24.25 -10.86
C PRO A 210 -1.61 -24.93 -11.03
N LYS A 211 -1.85 -25.60 -12.15
CA LYS A 211 -3.03 -26.44 -12.29
C LYS A 211 -2.99 -27.50 -11.20
N LEU A 212 -3.95 -27.48 -10.27
CA LEU A 212 -4.12 -28.58 -9.32
C LEU A 212 -4.21 -29.87 -10.16
N LYS A 213 -3.20 -30.74 -10.03
CA LYS A 213 -3.26 -32.08 -10.62
C LYS A 213 -4.51 -32.72 -10.04
N GLY A 214 -5.47 -33.03 -10.94
CA GLY A 214 -6.78 -33.53 -10.57
C GLY A 214 -6.66 -34.65 -9.54
N ALA A 215 -7.44 -34.57 -8.47
CA ALA A 215 -7.66 -35.67 -7.58
C ALA A 215 -8.15 -36.83 -8.44
N LYS A 216 -7.33 -37.88 -8.57
CA LYS A 216 -7.76 -39.14 -9.18
C LYS A 216 -9.00 -39.56 -8.40
N LYS A 217 -10.15 -39.59 -9.06
CA LYS A 217 -11.35 -40.26 -8.57
C LYS A 217 -10.92 -41.74 -8.31
N LYS A 218 -10.95 -42.10 -7.06
CA LYS A 218 -10.99 -43.51 -6.65
C LYS A 218 -12.41 -44.01 -6.76
#